data_017f0a7aec15657e08397917f8e49216
#
_entry.id   017f0a7aec15657e08397917f8e49216
#
_cell.length_a   1.000
_cell.length_b   1.000
_cell.length_c   1.000
_cell.angle_alpha   90.00
_cell.angle_beta   90.00
_cell.angle_gamma   90.00
#
_symmetry.space_group_name_H-M   'P 1'
#
loop_
_entity.id
_entity.type
_entity.pdbx_description
1 polymer ?
#
loop_
_entity_poly.entity_id
_entity_poly.type
_entity_poly.pdbx_seq_one_letter_code
_entity_poly.pdbx_strand_id
1 'polypeptide(L)'
;MDRSSSSPLAALAFVLASAPAFAAEAPKPKAPETPPFEVAQPYPGSWYGRFGTTNCSWIDTGDGVLVIDTGATAADAKNLKAEIAKTTKKMPVRWIAMTHLHSDSNDGFTTFLPTDATILVNARATGAIAGAIARGNAKAPHVIGVSDRIALVAGKRVFEVGVPSGNAHSAFDLYVFDASARTVYAGDLVTTDRCPMLSDPDSDLKGWIAILDRFDTLGTQGLVPTRGNPTPKAAPEIEKTRRYLQSMLAFLVEKKKQNAPEARVAGELAAEKLADYCPRELSALNALSVYRRLLNDGTTRPGSAAKPAAK
;
A
#
# COMPACT_ATOMS: atom_id res chain seq x y z
N MET A 1 -5.12 12.16 -100.23
CA MET A 1 -3.77 11.71 -100.59
C MET A 1 -2.93 11.87 -99.26
N ASP A 2 -2.92 10.82 -98.50
CA ASP A 2 -1.94 9.73 -98.50
C ASP A 2 -0.63 10.15 -97.87
N ARG A 3 -0.20 9.73 -96.79
CA ARG A 3 0.33 8.44 -96.37
C ARG A 3 0.70 8.45 -94.86
N SER A 4 0.27 7.38 -94.26
CA SER A 4 0.72 6.84 -93.03
C SER A 4 2.26 6.61 -92.94
N SER A 5 2.90 6.87 -91.82
CA SER A 5 4.13 6.15 -91.41
C SER A 5 4.09 5.91 -89.93
N SER A 6 3.87 4.71 -89.60
CA SER A 6 3.98 4.11 -88.27
C SER A 6 5.45 3.87 -87.92
N SER A 7 5.85 4.27 -86.76
CA SER A 7 7.12 3.84 -86.14
C SER A 7 6.80 3.12 -84.83
N PRO A 8 7.44 1.99 -84.51
CA PRO A 8 7.12 1.22 -83.32
C PRO A 8 7.90 1.75 -82.14
N LEU A 9 7.17 2.05 -81.03
CA LEU A 9 7.77 2.28 -79.73
C LEU A 9 8.25 0.96 -79.11
N ALA A 10 9.53 0.83 -78.94
CA ALA A 10 10.14 -0.25 -78.14
C ALA A 10 9.82 -0.04 -76.66
N ALA A 11 9.06 -1.00 -76.07
CA ALA A 11 8.80 -1.05 -74.67
C ALA A 11 10.02 -1.59 -73.92
N LEU A 12 10.66 -0.73 -73.13
CA LEU A 12 11.78 -1.09 -72.25
C LEU A 12 11.15 -1.60 -70.93
N ALA A 13 11.16 -2.92 -70.74
CA ALA A 13 10.70 -3.54 -69.50
C ALA A 13 11.78 -3.35 -68.42
N PHE A 14 11.50 -2.50 -67.41
CA PHE A 14 12.28 -2.42 -66.17
C PHE A 14 11.90 -3.59 -65.28
N VAL A 15 12.80 -4.54 -65.13
CA VAL A 15 12.71 -5.59 -64.08
C VAL A 15 13.15 -4.96 -62.78
N LEU A 16 12.23 -4.61 -61.92
CA LEU A 16 12.52 -4.25 -60.51
C LEU A 16 12.83 -5.53 -59.73
N ALA A 17 14.10 -5.78 -59.48
CA ALA A 17 14.52 -6.81 -58.53
C ALA A 17 14.18 -6.34 -57.10
N SER A 18 13.11 -6.89 -56.52
CA SER A 18 12.83 -6.71 -55.10
C SER A 18 13.83 -7.51 -54.25
N ALA A 19 14.76 -6.81 -53.59
CA ALA A 19 15.56 -7.37 -52.57
C ALA A 19 14.69 -7.65 -51.32
N PRO A 20 14.80 -8.80 -50.66
CA PRO A 20 14.10 -9.03 -49.42
C PRO A 20 14.68 -8.11 -48.34
N ALA A 21 13.89 -7.16 -47.85
CA ALA A 21 14.24 -6.41 -46.64
C ALA A 21 14.18 -7.36 -45.45
N PHE A 22 15.33 -7.78 -44.96
CA PHE A 22 15.45 -8.36 -43.62
C PHE A 22 15.11 -7.22 -42.63
N ALA A 23 13.86 -7.14 -42.21
CA ALA A 23 13.49 -6.37 -41.03
C ALA A 23 14.10 -7.07 -39.83
N ALA A 24 15.23 -6.57 -39.34
CA ALA A 24 15.75 -6.98 -38.05
C ALA A 24 14.72 -6.59 -37.00
N GLU A 25 14.11 -7.57 -36.36
CA GLU A 25 13.16 -7.39 -35.26
C GLU A 25 13.88 -6.59 -34.16
N ALA A 26 13.41 -5.38 -33.87
CA ALA A 26 13.96 -4.56 -32.80
C ALA A 26 13.95 -5.38 -31.49
N PRO A 27 15.04 -5.38 -30.72
CA PRO A 27 15.08 -6.13 -29.47
C PRO A 27 13.91 -5.69 -28.59
N LYS A 28 13.07 -6.64 -28.15
CA LYS A 28 11.97 -6.39 -27.24
C LYS A 28 12.54 -5.70 -26.00
N PRO A 29 11.94 -4.61 -25.53
CA PRO A 29 12.41 -3.97 -24.32
C PRO A 29 12.45 -5.02 -23.20
N LYS A 30 13.61 -5.17 -22.57
CA LYS A 30 13.80 -6.06 -21.41
C LYS A 30 12.78 -5.61 -20.37
N ALA A 31 11.91 -6.51 -19.91
CA ALA A 31 11.01 -6.20 -18.82
C ALA A 31 11.84 -5.64 -17.66
N PRO A 32 11.39 -4.58 -16.97
CA PRO A 32 12.13 -4.04 -15.84
C PRO A 32 12.47 -5.19 -14.89
N GLU A 33 13.75 -5.35 -14.59
CA GLU A 33 14.19 -6.36 -13.62
C GLU A 33 13.52 -6.03 -12.31
N THR A 34 12.69 -6.97 -11.81
CA THR A 34 12.10 -6.84 -10.46
C THR A 34 13.27 -6.74 -9.50
N PRO A 35 13.36 -5.69 -8.66
CA PRO A 35 14.43 -5.57 -7.70
C PRO A 35 14.50 -6.84 -6.86
N PRO A 36 15.71 -7.29 -6.47
CA PRO A 36 15.86 -8.52 -5.72
C PRO A 36 15.00 -8.48 -4.46
N PHE A 37 14.30 -9.57 -4.18
CA PHE A 37 13.48 -9.73 -3.00
C PHE A 37 14.40 -9.85 -1.77
N GLU A 38 14.40 -8.81 -0.94
CA GLU A 38 15.18 -8.78 0.29
C GLU A 38 14.39 -9.38 1.45
N VAL A 39 14.97 -10.35 2.15
CA VAL A 39 14.38 -10.92 3.36
C VAL A 39 15.31 -10.66 4.53
N ALA A 40 14.74 -10.18 5.63
CA ALA A 40 15.46 -10.01 6.88
C ALA A 40 14.61 -10.44 8.08
N GLN A 41 15.27 -10.75 9.18
CA GLN A 41 14.67 -11.13 10.46
C GLN A 41 14.93 -10.03 11.50
N PRO A 42 14.06 -9.02 11.61
CA PRO A 42 14.26 -7.92 12.55
C PRO A 42 14.13 -8.37 14.02
N TYR A 43 13.32 -9.40 14.27
CA TYR A 43 13.07 -9.94 15.60
C TYR A 43 13.03 -11.47 15.56
N PRO A 44 13.35 -12.19 16.66
CA PRO A 44 13.29 -13.64 16.71
C PRO A 44 11.92 -14.19 16.31
N GLY A 45 11.89 -15.07 15.31
CA GLY A 45 10.66 -15.66 14.77
C GLY A 45 9.76 -14.69 13.99
N SER A 46 10.29 -13.57 13.58
CA SER A 46 9.58 -12.56 12.79
C SER A 46 10.46 -12.12 11.62
N TRP A 47 9.93 -12.16 10.42
CA TRP A 47 10.63 -11.78 9.19
C TRP A 47 9.83 -10.73 8.44
N TYR A 48 10.50 -10.00 7.59
CA TYR A 48 9.86 -9.22 6.54
C TYR A 48 10.55 -9.46 5.20
N GLY A 49 9.78 -9.32 4.14
CA GLY A 49 10.26 -9.33 2.77
C GLY A 49 9.96 -8.00 2.12
N ARG A 50 10.97 -7.41 1.43
CA ARG A 50 10.82 -6.13 0.75
C ARG A 50 10.56 -6.33 -0.73
N PHE A 51 9.47 -5.75 -1.22
CA PHE A 51 9.08 -5.69 -2.62
C PHE A 51 9.18 -4.23 -3.09
N GLY A 52 10.30 -3.88 -3.73
CA GLY A 52 10.55 -2.49 -4.11
C GLY A 52 10.53 -1.56 -2.88
N THR A 53 9.43 -0.85 -2.66
CA THR A 53 9.28 0.11 -1.56
C THR A 53 8.34 -0.34 -0.45
N THR A 54 7.73 -1.53 -0.55
CA THR A 54 6.77 -2.06 0.43
C THR A 54 7.29 -3.32 1.09
N ASN A 55 6.91 -3.52 2.35
CA ASN A 55 7.25 -4.69 3.14
C ASN A 55 6.00 -5.53 3.39
N CYS A 56 6.15 -6.85 3.29
CA CYS A 56 5.23 -7.81 3.90
C CYS A 56 5.95 -8.50 5.06
N SER A 57 5.24 -8.88 6.09
CA SER A 57 5.83 -9.55 7.25
C SER A 57 5.19 -10.89 7.52
N TRP A 58 5.94 -11.78 8.18
CA TRP A 58 5.38 -13.04 8.67
C TRP A 58 6.03 -13.45 9.99
N ILE A 59 5.24 -14.06 10.84
CA ILE A 59 5.61 -14.38 12.21
C ILE A 59 5.31 -15.85 12.46
N ASP A 60 6.33 -16.58 12.92
CA ASP A 60 6.19 -17.92 13.47
C ASP A 60 5.55 -17.80 14.89
N THR A 61 4.35 -18.33 15.05
CA THR A 61 3.62 -18.31 16.32
C THR A 61 3.85 -19.58 17.14
N GLY A 62 4.52 -20.58 16.57
CA GLY A 62 4.65 -21.93 17.15
C GLY A 62 3.48 -22.86 16.85
N ASP A 63 2.35 -22.35 16.31
CA ASP A 63 1.16 -23.13 15.90
C ASP A 63 0.75 -22.82 14.45
N GLY A 64 1.50 -22.01 13.77
CA GLY A 64 1.26 -21.58 12.40
C GLY A 64 1.94 -20.26 12.14
N VAL A 65 1.64 -19.67 11.00
CA VAL A 65 2.22 -18.40 10.56
C VAL A 65 1.13 -17.34 10.51
N LEU A 66 1.40 -16.19 11.12
CA LEU A 66 0.67 -14.95 10.88
C LEU A 66 1.38 -14.17 9.79
N VAL A 67 0.71 -13.91 8.68
CA VAL A 67 1.19 -13.07 7.57
C VAL A 67 0.59 -11.68 7.73
N ILE A 68 1.36 -10.65 7.48
CA ILE A 68 0.94 -9.25 7.52
C ILE A 68 1.27 -8.63 6.18
N ASP A 69 0.23 -8.24 5.44
CA ASP A 69 0.22 -7.84 4.04
C ASP A 69 0.69 -8.93 3.07
N THR A 70 0.34 -8.80 1.79
CA THR A 70 0.48 -9.89 0.81
C THR A 70 1.24 -9.50 -0.46
N GLY A 71 1.71 -8.25 -0.54
CA GLY A 71 2.44 -7.71 -1.68
C GLY A 71 1.53 -7.12 -2.77
N ALA A 72 2.14 -6.38 -3.67
CA ALA A 72 1.47 -5.64 -4.72
C ALA A 72 0.99 -6.52 -5.88
N THR A 73 1.65 -7.66 -6.11
CA THR A 73 1.43 -8.50 -7.29
C THR A 73 1.34 -9.97 -6.94
N ALA A 74 0.80 -10.75 -7.85
CA ALA A 74 0.82 -12.22 -7.74
C ALA A 74 2.24 -12.78 -7.69
N ALA A 75 3.22 -12.13 -8.31
CA ALA A 75 4.62 -12.53 -8.26
C ALA A 75 5.20 -12.30 -6.85
N ASP A 76 4.93 -11.13 -6.26
CA ASP A 76 5.34 -10.81 -4.89
C ASP A 76 4.76 -11.81 -3.90
N ALA A 77 3.46 -12.09 -4.00
CA ALA A 77 2.78 -13.06 -3.13
C ALA A 77 3.34 -14.49 -3.28
N LYS A 78 3.74 -14.91 -4.49
CA LYS A 78 4.42 -16.20 -4.71
C LYS A 78 5.79 -16.24 -4.03
N ASN A 79 6.58 -15.19 -4.16
CA ASN A 79 7.87 -15.06 -3.49
C ASN A 79 7.70 -15.07 -1.98
N LEU A 80 6.72 -14.32 -1.45
CA LEU A 80 6.38 -14.31 -0.04
C LEU A 80 6.02 -15.71 0.48
N LYS A 81 5.17 -16.46 -0.22
CA LYS A 81 4.82 -17.84 0.14
C LYS A 81 6.04 -18.77 0.16
N ALA A 82 6.96 -18.61 -0.80
CA ALA A 82 8.18 -19.40 -0.87
C ALA A 82 9.10 -19.12 0.34
N GLU A 83 9.28 -17.85 0.70
CA GLU A 83 10.11 -17.46 1.85
C GLU A 83 9.47 -17.83 3.19
N ILE A 84 8.15 -17.74 3.33
CA ILE A 84 7.42 -18.27 4.48
C ILE A 84 7.73 -19.76 4.64
N ALA A 85 7.56 -20.55 3.59
CA ALA A 85 7.80 -21.99 3.64
C ALA A 85 9.25 -22.33 4.03
N LYS A 86 10.22 -21.55 3.53
CA LYS A 86 11.65 -21.73 3.79
C LYS A 86 12.02 -21.39 5.24
N THR A 87 11.55 -20.24 5.74
CA THR A 87 11.96 -19.70 7.05
C THR A 87 11.20 -20.35 8.21
N THR A 88 9.99 -20.82 7.99
CA THR A 88 9.10 -21.40 9.01
C THR A 88 9.00 -22.93 8.93
N LYS A 89 9.92 -23.60 8.20
CA LYS A 89 9.91 -25.05 8.02
C LYS A 89 8.57 -25.60 7.50
N LYS A 90 7.94 -24.84 6.58
CA LYS A 90 6.63 -25.16 5.96
C LYS A 90 5.46 -25.21 6.93
N MET A 91 5.51 -24.44 8.02
CA MET A 91 4.33 -24.27 8.88
C MET A 91 3.16 -23.68 8.07
N PRO A 92 1.92 -24.08 8.35
CA PRO A 92 0.75 -23.56 7.64
C PRO A 92 0.53 -22.08 7.97
N VAL A 93 0.15 -21.28 6.97
CA VAL A 93 -0.39 -19.94 7.19
C VAL A 93 -1.79 -20.11 7.81
N ARG A 94 -1.97 -19.62 9.04
CA ARG A 94 -3.23 -19.68 9.77
C ARG A 94 -3.95 -18.34 9.84
N TRP A 95 -3.20 -17.25 9.72
CA TRP A 95 -3.76 -15.89 9.77
C TRP A 95 -3.10 -15.02 8.71
N ILE A 96 -3.91 -14.15 8.11
CA ILE A 96 -3.46 -13.10 7.20
C ILE A 96 -4.09 -11.80 7.68
N ALA A 97 -3.30 -10.85 8.15
CA ALA A 97 -3.72 -9.52 8.50
C ALA A 97 -3.40 -8.56 7.37
N MET A 98 -4.40 -7.80 6.92
CA MET A 98 -4.22 -6.78 5.88
C MET A 98 -4.24 -5.42 6.55
N THR A 99 -3.09 -4.72 6.53
CA THR A 99 -2.95 -3.45 7.25
C THR A 99 -3.81 -2.34 6.65
N HIS A 100 -4.07 -2.39 5.35
CA HIS A 100 -4.96 -1.50 4.60
C HIS A 100 -5.23 -2.10 3.21
N LEU A 101 -5.99 -1.40 2.35
CA LEU A 101 -6.40 -1.96 1.05
C LEU A 101 -5.72 -1.32 -0.17
N HIS A 102 -4.61 -0.60 0.00
CA HIS A 102 -3.88 -0.10 -1.16
C HIS A 102 -3.27 -1.26 -1.97
N SER A 103 -3.33 -1.13 -3.29
CA SER A 103 -2.93 -2.16 -4.24
C SER A 103 -1.47 -2.57 -4.11
N ASP A 104 -0.59 -1.62 -3.82
CA ASP A 104 0.84 -1.84 -3.65
C ASP A 104 1.23 -2.64 -2.39
N SER A 105 0.28 -2.90 -1.51
CA SER A 105 0.46 -3.67 -0.28
C SER A 105 -0.30 -5.00 -0.27
N ASN A 106 -1.46 -5.09 -0.94
CA ASN A 106 -2.36 -6.22 -0.74
C ASN A 106 -3.03 -6.80 -1.99
N ASP A 107 -2.73 -6.34 -3.22
CA ASP A 107 -3.28 -6.96 -4.45
C ASP A 107 -2.80 -8.40 -4.68
N GLY A 108 -1.69 -8.79 -4.03
CA GLY A 108 -1.21 -10.17 -4.02
C GLY A 108 -2.12 -11.16 -3.27
N PHE A 109 -3.10 -10.69 -2.48
CA PHE A 109 -3.96 -11.50 -1.62
C PHE A 109 -4.61 -12.69 -2.34
N THR A 110 -5.12 -12.50 -3.55
CA THR A 110 -5.78 -13.58 -4.30
C THR A 110 -4.87 -14.78 -4.59
N THR A 111 -3.55 -14.60 -4.55
CA THR A 111 -2.57 -15.69 -4.69
C THR A 111 -2.52 -16.62 -3.48
N PHE A 112 -3.02 -16.15 -2.33
CA PHE A 112 -3.17 -16.98 -1.13
C PHE A 112 -4.45 -17.82 -1.15
N LEU A 113 -5.37 -17.56 -2.07
CA LEU A 113 -6.60 -18.34 -2.22
C LEU A 113 -6.39 -19.59 -3.10
N PRO A 114 -7.13 -20.73 -2.84
CA PRO A 114 -7.92 -20.96 -1.63
C PRO A 114 -7.03 -21.10 -0.40
N THR A 115 -7.55 -20.73 0.78
CA THR A 115 -6.81 -20.82 2.04
C THR A 115 -7.76 -21.19 3.18
N ASP A 116 -7.25 -21.95 4.16
CA ASP A 116 -7.91 -22.18 5.44
C ASP A 116 -7.50 -21.15 6.50
N ALA A 117 -6.66 -20.17 6.14
CA ALA A 117 -6.27 -19.10 7.03
C ALA A 117 -7.45 -18.18 7.35
N THR A 118 -7.49 -17.67 8.57
CA THR A 118 -8.40 -16.59 8.96
C THR A 118 -7.84 -15.25 8.45
N ILE A 119 -8.66 -14.49 7.74
CA ILE A 119 -8.31 -13.16 7.23
C ILE A 119 -8.76 -12.11 8.24
N LEU A 120 -7.84 -11.27 8.69
CA LEU A 120 -8.08 -10.18 9.63
C LEU A 120 -8.02 -8.85 8.86
N VAL A 121 -9.10 -8.11 8.88
CA VAL A 121 -9.21 -6.82 8.18
C VAL A 121 -9.96 -5.81 9.04
N ASN A 122 -9.82 -4.53 8.74
CA ASN A 122 -10.74 -3.53 9.27
C ASN A 122 -12.19 -3.91 8.89
N ALA A 123 -13.13 -3.83 9.83
CA ALA A 123 -14.52 -4.24 9.59
C ALA A 123 -15.15 -3.55 8.37
N ARG A 124 -14.75 -2.31 8.08
CA ARG A 124 -15.22 -1.57 6.88
C ARG A 124 -14.71 -2.16 5.57
N ALA A 125 -13.63 -2.95 5.61
CA ALA A 125 -13.02 -3.61 4.45
C ALA A 125 -13.66 -4.95 4.08
N THR A 126 -14.50 -5.53 4.95
CA THR A 126 -15.03 -6.90 4.78
C THR A 126 -15.77 -7.09 3.46
N GLY A 127 -16.54 -6.10 3.02
CA GLY A 127 -17.25 -6.14 1.73
C GLY A 127 -16.31 -6.20 0.52
N ALA A 128 -15.23 -5.42 0.54
CA ALA A 128 -14.22 -5.42 -0.52
C ALA A 128 -13.49 -6.78 -0.60
N ILE A 129 -13.14 -7.35 0.55
CA ILE A 129 -12.48 -8.68 0.64
C ILE A 129 -13.43 -9.78 0.17
N ALA A 130 -14.69 -9.79 0.62
CA ALA A 130 -15.69 -10.74 0.16
C ALA A 130 -15.87 -10.68 -1.38
N GLY A 131 -15.90 -9.48 -1.95
CA GLY A 131 -15.94 -9.28 -3.39
C GLY A 131 -14.69 -9.82 -4.12
N ALA A 132 -13.49 -9.66 -3.55
CA ALA A 132 -12.27 -10.21 -4.13
C ALA A 132 -12.26 -11.75 -4.11
N ILE A 133 -12.71 -12.37 -3.02
CA ILE A 133 -12.84 -13.83 -2.89
C ILE A 133 -13.84 -14.37 -3.91
N ALA A 134 -15.01 -13.73 -4.04
CA ALA A 134 -16.04 -14.15 -4.98
C ALA A 134 -15.55 -14.10 -6.46
N ARG A 135 -14.82 -13.05 -6.84
CA ARG A 135 -14.23 -12.94 -8.18
C ARG A 135 -13.19 -14.03 -8.45
N GLY A 136 -12.45 -14.46 -7.43
CA GLY A 136 -11.48 -15.55 -7.54
C GLY A 136 -12.11 -16.94 -7.61
N ASN A 137 -13.45 -17.07 -7.53
CA ASN A 137 -14.20 -18.34 -7.49
C ASN A 137 -13.60 -19.34 -6.46
N ALA A 138 -13.05 -18.82 -5.38
CA ALA A 138 -12.40 -19.59 -4.35
C ALA A 138 -13.37 -19.92 -3.21
N LYS A 139 -13.14 -21.06 -2.52
CA LYS A 139 -13.81 -21.33 -1.24
C LYS A 139 -13.58 -20.14 -0.30
N ALA A 140 -14.64 -19.57 0.24
CA ALA A 140 -14.54 -18.44 1.15
C ALA A 140 -13.76 -18.82 2.42
N PRO A 141 -12.65 -18.15 2.73
CA PRO A 141 -11.97 -18.30 3.99
C PRO A 141 -12.78 -17.64 5.12
N HIS A 142 -12.40 -17.90 6.37
CA HIS A 142 -12.93 -17.12 7.48
C HIS A 142 -12.41 -15.69 7.42
N VAL A 143 -13.30 -14.69 7.43
CA VAL A 143 -12.97 -13.28 7.46
C VAL A 143 -13.47 -12.66 8.76
N ILE A 144 -12.56 -12.08 9.53
CA ILE A 144 -12.87 -11.35 10.76
C ILE A 144 -12.69 -9.86 10.50
N GLY A 145 -13.79 -9.10 10.56
CA GLY A 145 -13.76 -7.65 10.53
C GLY A 145 -13.52 -7.10 11.94
N VAL A 146 -12.41 -6.41 12.13
CA VAL A 146 -12.04 -5.75 13.39
C VAL A 146 -12.63 -4.35 13.41
N SER A 147 -13.47 -4.04 14.41
CA SER A 147 -14.14 -2.73 14.55
C SER A 147 -13.48 -1.83 15.59
N ASP A 148 -12.72 -2.37 16.51
CA ASP A 148 -11.92 -1.67 17.52
C ASP A 148 -10.62 -2.46 17.73
N ARG A 149 -10.64 -3.45 18.61
CA ARG A 149 -9.48 -4.27 18.95
C ARG A 149 -9.91 -5.68 19.29
N ILE A 150 -9.07 -6.63 18.91
CA ILE A 150 -9.19 -8.03 19.35
C ILE A 150 -7.84 -8.54 19.87
N ALA A 151 -7.88 -9.45 20.81
CA ALA A 151 -6.71 -10.24 21.19
C ALA A 151 -6.69 -11.51 20.34
N LEU A 152 -5.61 -11.68 19.55
CA LEU A 152 -5.33 -12.91 18.81
C LEU A 152 -4.31 -13.73 19.60
N VAL A 153 -4.73 -14.84 20.18
CA VAL A 153 -3.83 -15.82 20.77
C VAL A 153 -3.45 -16.84 19.70
N ALA A 154 -2.20 -16.86 19.33
CA ALA A 154 -1.66 -17.70 18.27
C ALA A 154 -0.43 -18.45 18.80
N GLY A 155 -0.57 -19.75 19.04
CA GLY A 155 0.47 -20.57 19.67
C GLY A 155 0.90 -19.99 21.02
N LYS A 156 2.17 -19.57 21.13
CA LYS A 156 2.75 -18.98 22.33
C LYS A 156 2.76 -17.44 22.33
N ARG A 157 2.21 -16.82 21.27
CA ARG A 157 2.19 -15.37 21.11
C ARG A 157 0.81 -14.79 21.30
N VAL A 158 0.77 -13.58 21.82
CA VAL A 158 -0.46 -12.79 21.94
C VAL A 158 -0.28 -11.51 21.14
N PHE A 159 -1.22 -11.28 20.23
CA PHE A 159 -1.26 -10.08 19.41
C PHE A 159 -2.48 -9.25 19.78
N GLU A 160 -2.33 -7.95 19.82
CA GLU A 160 -3.46 -7.05 19.67
C GLU A 160 -3.58 -6.72 18.17
N VAL A 161 -4.75 -7.00 17.59
CA VAL A 161 -5.09 -6.56 16.24
C VAL A 161 -6.11 -5.46 16.39
N GLY A 162 -5.80 -4.26 15.92
CA GLY A 162 -6.64 -3.10 16.17
C GLY A 162 -6.74 -2.18 14.96
N VAL A 163 -7.70 -1.28 15.03
CA VAL A 163 -7.98 -0.28 13.99
C VAL A 163 -8.06 1.13 14.62
N PRO A 164 -7.80 2.19 13.86
CA PRO A 164 -8.13 3.54 14.30
C PRO A 164 -9.62 3.70 14.59
N SER A 165 -9.99 4.55 15.55
CA SER A 165 -11.39 4.85 15.89
C SER A 165 -12.16 5.53 14.75
N GLY A 166 -11.46 6.04 13.76
CA GLY A 166 -11.99 6.67 12.55
C GLY A 166 -11.09 6.35 11.35
N ASN A 167 -11.03 7.25 10.37
CA ASN A 167 -10.04 7.20 9.32
C ASN A 167 -8.67 7.67 9.86
N ALA A 168 -7.59 7.18 9.28
CA ALA A 168 -6.24 7.64 9.58
C ALA A 168 -5.44 7.83 8.28
N HIS A 169 -4.55 6.89 7.89
CA HIS A 169 -3.91 6.89 6.59
C HIS A 169 -4.94 6.62 5.47
N SER A 170 -5.87 5.71 5.73
CA SER A 170 -6.98 5.35 4.83
C SER A 170 -8.26 5.09 5.64
N ALA A 171 -9.34 4.71 4.94
CA ALA A 171 -10.57 4.25 5.59
C ALA A 171 -10.47 2.85 6.20
N PHE A 172 -9.44 2.08 5.87
CA PHE A 172 -9.38 0.65 6.14
C PHE A 172 -8.15 0.22 6.94
N ASP A 173 -7.51 1.15 7.64
CA ASP A 173 -6.28 0.87 8.38
C ASP A 173 -6.50 -0.15 9.50
N LEU A 174 -5.49 -1.00 9.68
CA LEU A 174 -5.35 -1.99 10.72
C LEU A 174 -3.89 -2.08 11.13
N TYR A 175 -3.62 -2.33 12.40
CA TYR A 175 -2.28 -2.63 12.91
C TYR A 175 -2.28 -3.97 13.64
N VAL A 176 -1.09 -4.57 13.74
CA VAL A 176 -0.85 -5.74 14.58
C VAL A 176 0.23 -5.39 15.59
N PHE A 177 -0.04 -5.57 16.87
CA PHE A 177 0.96 -5.41 17.93
C PHE A 177 1.29 -6.76 18.54
N ASP A 178 2.53 -7.20 18.41
CA ASP A 178 3.06 -8.38 19.09
C ASP A 178 3.43 -8.01 20.53
N ALA A 179 2.62 -8.43 21.48
CA ALA A 179 2.84 -8.13 22.90
C ALA A 179 4.13 -8.79 23.43
N SER A 180 4.51 -9.95 22.89
CA SER A 180 5.71 -10.68 23.31
C SER A 180 7.01 -9.96 22.88
N ALA A 181 7.02 -9.39 21.69
CA ALA A 181 8.15 -8.65 21.13
C ALA A 181 8.03 -7.13 21.36
N ARG A 182 6.91 -6.64 21.89
CA ARG A 182 6.56 -5.22 22.01
C ARG A 182 6.74 -4.46 20.70
N THR A 183 6.35 -5.11 19.60
CA THR A 183 6.59 -4.62 18.25
C THR A 183 5.26 -4.37 17.53
N VAL A 184 5.11 -3.19 16.94
CA VAL A 184 3.97 -2.84 16.12
C VAL A 184 4.29 -3.04 14.63
N TYR A 185 3.41 -3.73 13.93
CA TYR A 185 3.32 -3.79 12.48
C TYR A 185 2.29 -2.77 12.07
N ALA A 186 2.76 -1.60 11.68
CA ALA A 186 1.94 -0.39 11.65
C ALA A 186 1.25 -0.14 10.30
N GLY A 187 1.53 -0.96 9.29
CA GLY A 187 1.07 -0.60 7.94
C GLY A 187 1.70 0.72 7.49
N ASP A 188 0.90 1.58 6.89
CA ASP A 188 1.28 2.94 6.50
C ASP A 188 0.97 3.99 7.58
N LEU A 189 0.51 3.58 8.77
CA LEU A 189 0.28 4.49 9.90
C LEU A 189 1.58 5.11 10.44
N VAL A 190 2.71 4.41 10.31
CA VAL A 190 4.05 4.94 10.55
C VAL A 190 4.94 4.49 9.42
N THR A 191 5.68 5.42 8.83
CA THR A 191 6.69 5.13 7.81
C THR A 191 8.06 5.50 8.34
N THR A 192 9.09 4.76 7.96
CA THR A 192 10.48 5.10 8.23
C THR A 192 11.19 5.49 6.94
N ASP A 193 12.19 6.34 7.02
CA ASP A 193 13.01 6.80 5.88
C ASP A 193 12.24 7.50 4.77
N ARG A 194 10.98 7.87 4.98
CA ARG A 194 10.14 8.58 4.01
C ARG A 194 8.96 9.32 4.65
N CYS A 195 8.37 10.18 3.85
CA CYS A 195 7.17 10.92 4.18
C CYS A 195 5.95 10.02 4.33
N PRO A 196 5.09 10.25 5.32
CA PRO A 196 3.72 9.74 5.31
C PRO A 196 2.96 10.21 4.06
N MET A 197 2.19 9.32 3.44
CA MET A 197 1.36 9.62 2.27
C MET A 197 -0.03 10.08 2.72
N LEU A 198 -0.37 11.35 2.46
CA LEU A 198 -1.66 11.97 2.81
C LEU A 198 -2.61 12.09 1.62
N SER A 199 -2.27 11.49 0.49
CA SER A 199 -3.02 11.64 -0.76
C SER A 199 -4.27 10.77 -0.85
N ASP A 200 -4.43 9.78 0.03
CA ASP A 200 -5.66 8.98 0.09
C ASP A 200 -6.88 9.89 0.35
N PRO A 201 -7.95 9.79 -0.43
CA PRO A 201 -9.14 10.64 -0.27
C PRO A 201 -9.83 10.49 1.09
N ASP A 202 -9.67 9.35 1.74
CA ASP A 202 -10.25 9.04 3.04
C ASP A 202 -9.31 9.31 4.23
N SER A 203 -8.08 9.77 3.97
CA SER A 203 -7.11 10.07 5.02
C SER A 203 -7.62 11.18 5.96
N ASP A 204 -7.49 10.96 7.28
CA ASP A 204 -7.82 11.94 8.33
C ASP A 204 -6.64 12.13 9.29
N LEU A 205 -6.07 13.34 9.29
CA LEU A 205 -4.91 13.64 10.13
C LEU A 205 -5.21 13.57 11.62
N LYS A 206 -6.42 13.91 12.06
CA LYS A 206 -6.78 13.86 13.49
C LYS A 206 -6.89 12.42 13.98
N GLY A 207 -7.60 11.58 13.24
CA GLY A 207 -7.69 10.14 13.54
C GLY A 207 -6.33 9.47 13.44
N TRP A 208 -5.48 9.92 12.51
CA TRP A 208 -4.12 9.40 12.38
C TRP A 208 -3.23 9.79 13.58
N ILE A 209 -3.28 11.03 14.05
CA ILE A 209 -2.57 11.45 15.26
C ILE A 209 -3.04 10.63 16.46
N ALA A 210 -4.35 10.41 16.62
CA ALA A 210 -4.91 9.64 17.74
C ALA A 210 -4.43 8.17 17.78
N ILE A 211 -4.25 7.51 16.64
CA ILE A 211 -3.73 6.13 16.64
C ILE A 211 -2.25 6.07 17.01
N LEU A 212 -1.46 7.11 16.74
CA LEU A 212 -0.07 7.17 17.18
C LEU A 212 0.02 7.26 18.71
N ASP A 213 -0.92 7.93 19.38
CA ASP A 213 -1.00 7.96 20.84
C ASP A 213 -1.31 6.56 21.41
N ARG A 214 -2.08 5.75 20.68
CA ARG A 214 -2.29 4.34 21.05
C ARG A 214 -0.97 3.55 21.06
N PHE A 215 -0.10 3.74 20.08
CA PHE A 215 1.19 3.05 20.02
C PHE A 215 2.10 3.39 21.20
N ASP A 216 2.03 4.62 21.71
CA ASP A 216 2.73 5.00 22.92
C ASP A 216 2.17 4.26 24.16
N THR A 217 0.83 4.17 24.28
CA THR A 217 0.18 3.46 25.41
C THR A 217 0.44 1.95 25.41
N LEU A 218 0.69 1.34 24.24
CA LEU A 218 1.12 -0.06 24.13
C LEU A 218 2.55 -0.28 24.63
N GLY A 219 3.28 0.80 24.85
CA GLY A 219 4.71 0.73 25.20
C GLY A 219 5.53 0.12 24.08
N THR A 220 5.23 0.48 22.86
CA THR A 220 5.86 -0.03 21.65
C THR A 220 7.36 0.23 21.65
N GLN A 221 8.15 -0.82 21.44
CA GLN A 221 9.61 -0.74 21.34
C GLN A 221 10.06 -0.89 19.89
N GLY A 222 9.58 -1.92 19.21
CA GLY A 222 9.89 -2.20 17.81
C GLY A 222 8.79 -1.72 16.85
N LEU A 223 9.21 -1.39 15.65
CA LEU A 223 8.31 -0.96 14.57
C LEU A 223 8.69 -1.68 13.27
N VAL A 224 7.68 -2.25 12.62
CA VAL A 224 7.77 -2.77 11.25
C VAL A 224 6.71 -2.04 10.41
N PRO A 225 7.11 -1.07 9.59
CA PRO A 225 6.20 -0.37 8.71
C PRO A 225 5.99 -1.15 7.41
N THR A 226 4.92 -0.86 6.66
CA THR A 226 4.83 -1.30 5.26
C THR A 226 5.85 -0.58 4.38
N ARG A 227 6.26 0.65 4.75
CA ARG A 227 7.24 1.44 3.98
C ARG A 227 8.40 1.90 4.83
N GLY A 228 9.62 1.60 4.35
CA GLY A 228 10.88 1.93 5.00
C GLY A 228 11.46 0.77 5.80
N ASN A 229 12.49 1.03 6.60
CA ASN A 229 13.21 0.00 7.33
C ASN A 229 12.56 -0.29 8.69
N PRO A 230 12.40 -1.56 9.09
CA PRO A 230 12.08 -1.90 10.48
C PRO A 230 13.12 -1.33 11.45
N THR A 231 12.67 -0.95 12.64
CA THR A 231 13.55 -0.39 13.67
C THR A 231 13.22 -0.93 15.06
N PRO A 232 14.23 -1.20 15.91
CA PRO A 232 14.04 -1.54 17.32
C PRO A 232 13.74 -0.31 18.19
N LYS A 233 13.68 0.88 17.60
CA LYS A 233 13.40 2.15 18.27
C LYS A 233 12.18 2.81 17.66
N ALA A 234 10.99 2.33 18.01
CA ALA A 234 9.72 2.81 17.46
C ALA A 234 9.41 4.27 17.82
N ALA A 235 9.67 4.67 19.07
CA ALA A 235 9.27 5.97 19.59
C ALA A 235 9.77 7.18 18.77
N PRO A 236 11.01 7.26 18.31
CA PRO A 236 11.46 8.37 17.45
C PRO A 236 10.69 8.46 16.12
N GLU A 237 10.35 7.34 15.50
CA GLU A 237 9.64 7.32 14.20
C GLU A 237 8.16 7.64 14.37
N ILE A 238 7.53 7.17 15.45
CA ILE A 238 6.16 7.53 15.83
C ILE A 238 6.08 9.03 16.08
N GLU A 239 7.01 9.58 16.86
CA GLU A 239 7.03 11.01 17.17
C GLU A 239 7.31 11.88 15.92
N LYS A 240 8.20 11.44 15.04
CA LYS A 240 8.49 12.10 13.77
C LYS A 240 7.25 12.17 12.88
N THR A 241 6.52 11.05 12.77
CA THR A 241 5.25 10.98 12.04
C THR A 241 4.22 11.92 12.67
N ARG A 242 4.07 11.88 14.01
CA ARG A 242 3.12 12.74 14.75
C ARG A 242 3.40 14.22 14.51
N ARG A 243 4.64 14.66 14.64
CA ARG A 243 5.04 16.06 14.41
C ARG A 243 4.72 16.51 12.99
N TYR A 244 5.01 15.67 12.00
CA TYR A 244 4.67 15.98 10.61
C TYR A 244 3.17 16.18 10.42
N LEU A 245 2.34 15.26 10.94
CA LEU A 245 0.89 15.35 10.82
C LEU A 245 0.32 16.58 11.56
N GLN A 246 0.82 16.86 12.77
CA GLN A 246 0.40 18.03 13.57
C GLN A 246 0.77 19.33 12.87
N SER A 247 2.00 19.44 12.38
CA SER A 247 2.48 20.63 11.68
C SER A 247 1.71 20.85 10.37
N MET A 248 1.47 19.78 9.60
CA MET A 248 0.65 19.84 8.39
C MET A 248 -0.78 20.30 8.70
N LEU A 249 -1.40 19.71 9.70
CA LEU A 249 -2.77 20.08 10.11
C LEU A 249 -2.84 21.55 10.54
N ALA A 250 -1.92 22.02 11.40
CA ALA A 250 -1.88 23.40 11.86
C ALA A 250 -1.71 24.39 10.70
N PHE A 251 -0.76 24.11 9.80
CA PHE A 251 -0.54 24.93 8.60
C PHE A 251 -1.81 25.02 7.73
N LEU A 252 -2.40 23.88 7.40
CA LEU A 252 -3.57 23.85 6.51
C LEU A 252 -4.83 24.47 7.11
N VAL A 253 -5.05 24.31 8.42
CA VAL A 253 -6.14 24.99 9.14
C VAL A 253 -5.97 26.51 9.08
N GLU A 254 -4.75 27.01 9.24
CA GLU A 254 -4.46 28.44 9.13
C GLU A 254 -4.69 28.95 7.70
N LYS A 255 -4.26 28.20 6.67
CA LYS A 255 -4.54 28.55 5.26
C LYS A 255 -6.04 28.56 4.94
N LYS A 256 -6.80 27.62 5.51
CA LYS A 256 -8.27 27.62 5.39
C LYS A 256 -8.89 28.88 5.98
N LYS A 257 -8.48 29.31 7.18
CA LYS A 257 -8.96 30.55 7.81
C LYS A 257 -8.67 31.79 6.94
N GLN A 258 -7.54 31.80 6.25
CA GLN A 258 -7.13 32.88 5.34
C GLN A 258 -7.82 32.80 3.97
N ASN A 259 -8.65 31.78 3.69
CA ASN A 259 -9.17 31.47 2.35
C ASN A 259 -8.07 31.46 1.27
N ALA A 260 -6.90 30.93 1.62
CA ALA A 260 -5.74 30.95 0.73
C ALA A 260 -5.99 30.11 -0.54
N PRO A 261 -5.66 30.60 -1.74
CA PRO A 261 -5.76 29.78 -2.94
C PRO A 261 -4.72 28.65 -2.92
N GLU A 262 -5.04 27.50 -3.55
CA GLU A 262 -4.19 26.29 -3.58
C GLU A 262 -2.74 26.58 -4.01
N ALA A 263 -2.55 27.43 -5.02
CA ALA A 263 -1.21 27.80 -5.48
C ALA A 263 -0.37 28.46 -4.38
N ARG A 264 -1.01 29.28 -3.53
CA ARG A 264 -0.35 29.91 -2.39
C ARG A 264 -0.03 28.85 -1.30
N VAL A 265 -0.95 27.94 -1.02
CA VAL A 265 -0.74 26.82 -0.06
C VAL A 265 0.47 25.98 -0.47
N ALA A 266 0.55 25.60 -1.75
CA ALA A 266 1.67 24.81 -2.26
C ALA A 266 3.02 25.59 -2.21
N GLY A 267 3.00 26.87 -2.58
CA GLY A 267 4.19 27.72 -2.58
C GLY A 267 4.74 28.00 -1.18
N GLU A 268 3.86 28.31 -0.23
CA GLU A 268 4.27 28.59 1.15
C GLU A 268 4.73 27.33 1.88
N LEU A 269 4.11 26.17 1.62
CA LEU A 269 4.56 24.91 2.20
C LEU A 269 5.99 24.56 1.78
N ALA A 270 6.38 24.91 0.56
CA ALA A 270 7.76 24.71 0.07
C ALA A 270 8.78 25.55 0.85
N ALA A 271 8.34 26.62 1.51
CA ALA A 271 9.18 27.49 2.36
C ALA A 271 9.18 27.08 3.84
N GLU A 272 8.19 26.27 4.27
CA GLU A 272 8.07 25.82 5.66
C GLU A 272 9.01 24.66 5.99
N LYS A 273 9.50 24.64 7.24
CA LYS A 273 10.38 23.57 7.77
C LYS A 273 9.70 22.20 7.96
N LEU A 274 8.46 22.04 7.49
CA LEU A 274 7.77 20.74 7.48
C LEU A 274 8.52 19.68 6.68
N ALA A 275 9.48 20.11 5.87
CA ALA A 275 10.10 19.33 4.82
C ALA A 275 11.49 18.76 5.15
N ASP A 276 12.01 18.88 6.37
CA ASP A 276 13.39 18.44 6.67
C ASP A 276 13.65 16.95 6.34
N TYR A 277 12.61 16.12 6.24
CA TYR A 277 12.71 14.71 5.84
C TYR A 277 11.76 14.30 4.70
N CYS A 278 11.00 15.25 4.17
CA CYS A 278 10.06 15.01 3.06
C CYS A 278 10.52 15.77 1.80
N PRO A 279 10.56 15.13 0.62
CA PRO A 279 10.73 15.84 -0.63
C PRO A 279 9.65 16.92 -0.78
N ARG A 280 10.06 18.12 -1.26
CA ARG A 280 9.15 19.28 -1.37
C ARG A 280 7.91 18.97 -2.21
N GLU A 281 8.12 18.27 -3.33
CA GLU A 281 7.07 17.89 -4.27
C GLU A 281 6.01 17.00 -3.58
N LEU A 282 6.45 16.03 -2.79
CA LEU A 282 5.57 15.12 -2.06
C LEU A 282 4.84 15.84 -0.93
N SER A 283 5.51 16.75 -0.21
CA SER A 283 4.87 17.59 0.81
C SER A 283 3.78 18.48 0.20
N ALA A 284 4.03 19.07 -0.97
CA ALA A 284 3.03 19.89 -1.68
C ALA A 284 1.82 19.06 -2.12
N LEU A 285 2.02 17.86 -2.67
CA LEU A 285 0.94 16.95 -3.06
C LEU A 285 0.10 16.53 -1.84
N ASN A 286 0.76 16.16 -0.75
CA ASN A 286 0.12 15.82 0.51
C ASN A 286 -0.74 16.99 1.02
N ALA A 287 -0.17 18.20 1.05
CA ALA A 287 -0.86 19.39 1.51
C ALA A 287 -2.10 19.72 0.68
N LEU A 288 -1.99 19.70 -0.64
CA LEU A 288 -3.11 20.03 -1.53
C LEU A 288 -4.25 19.02 -1.40
N SER A 289 -3.92 17.74 -1.29
CA SER A 289 -4.90 16.68 -1.08
C SER A 289 -5.71 16.93 0.21
N VAL A 290 -5.03 17.19 1.33
CA VAL A 290 -5.68 17.47 2.62
C VAL A 290 -6.41 18.82 2.59
N TYR A 291 -5.82 19.86 1.99
CA TYR A 291 -6.43 21.19 1.93
C TYR A 291 -7.78 21.18 1.19
N ARG A 292 -7.86 20.51 0.05
CA ARG A 292 -9.10 20.31 -0.70
C ARG A 292 -10.19 19.65 0.14
N ARG A 293 -9.83 18.64 0.93
CA ARG A 293 -10.77 18.00 1.86
C ARG A 293 -11.24 18.97 2.93
N LEU A 294 -10.32 19.73 3.55
CA LEU A 294 -10.67 20.73 4.56
C LEU A 294 -11.59 21.84 4.01
N LEU A 295 -11.43 22.23 2.75
CA LEU A 295 -12.34 23.18 2.11
C LEU A 295 -13.74 22.60 1.91
N ASN A 296 -13.83 21.30 1.59
CA ASN A 296 -15.09 20.59 1.36
C ASN A 296 -15.81 20.19 2.65
N ASP A 297 -15.13 20.09 3.80
CA ASP A 297 -15.73 19.78 5.12
C ASP A 297 -16.71 20.87 5.63
N GLY A 298 -16.87 21.98 4.92
CA GLY A 298 -17.94 22.95 5.14
C GLY A 298 -19.29 22.56 4.51
N THR A 299 -19.28 21.53 3.66
CA THR A 299 -20.49 20.95 3.07
C THR A 299 -20.59 19.50 3.54
N THR A 300 -21.39 19.27 4.60
CA THR A 300 -21.75 17.97 5.10
C THR A 300 -22.13 17.01 3.95
N ARG A 301 -21.23 16.13 3.55
CA ARG A 301 -21.66 14.85 3.01
C ARG A 301 -21.96 13.95 4.21
N PRO A 302 -23.25 13.59 4.46
CA PRO A 302 -23.54 12.47 5.34
C PRO A 302 -22.77 11.28 4.75
N GLY A 303 -22.09 10.52 5.62
CA GLY A 303 -21.30 9.37 5.20
C GLY A 303 -22.07 8.54 4.19
N SER A 304 -21.36 8.04 3.19
CA SER A 304 -21.86 7.02 2.27
C SER A 304 -22.10 5.72 3.05
N ALA A 305 -23.16 5.74 3.87
CA ALA A 305 -23.79 4.52 4.34
C ALA A 305 -24.21 3.78 3.07
N ALA A 306 -23.59 2.61 2.85
CA ALA A 306 -23.99 1.71 1.80
C ALA A 306 -25.51 1.57 1.84
N LYS A 307 -26.19 1.99 0.76
CA LYS A 307 -27.61 1.77 0.58
C LYS A 307 -27.86 0.26 0.75
N PRO A 308 -28.75 -0.17 1.65
CA PRO A 308 -29.12 -1.56 1.70
C PRO A 308 -29.76 -1.92 0.36
N ALA A 309 -29.31 -3.05 -0.23
CA ALA A 309 -29.91 -3.60 -1.42
C ALA A 309 -31.42 -3.80 -1.17
N ALA A 310 -32.24 -3.20 -2.00
CA ALA A 310 -33.68 -3.44 -2.02
C ALA A 310 -33.94 -4.92 -2.28
N LYS A 311 -34.93 -5.46 -1.55
CA LYS A 311 -35.40 -6.84 -1.60
C LYS A 311 -35.80 -7.29 -2.99
#